data_9b1d7fb443721a19ec78852a14009220
#
_entry.id   9b1d7fb443721a19ec78852a14009220
#
_cell.length_a   1.000
_cell.length_b   1.000
_cell.length_c   1.000
_cell.angle_alpha   90.00
_cell.angle_beta   90.00
_cell.angle_gamma   90.00
#
_symmetry.space_group_name_H-M   'P 1'
#
loop_
_entity.id
_entity.type
_entity.pdbx_description
1 polymer ?
#
loop_
_entity_poly.entity_id
_entity_poly.type
_entity_poly.pdbx_seq_one_letter_code
_entity_poly.pdbx_strand_id
1 'polypeptide(L)'
;MKRSVAGISEWEAMKLPRRRFLHLAAGAAALPAVSRFAWAQAYPTRPVRIIVGNAAGGAPDILARLIGQGLSERLGQQFFVENRPGAGTNIATEAVVRAPPDGHTLLTVGTTQAINATLYKRLNFNFTHDIAPVASIVRIPIVMLVNPSLPAKTVPEFIAYAKANPGKVSMASTGVGSTPHMTGEMFKMMADIELV
;
A
#
# COMPACT_ATOMS: atom_id res chain seq x y z
N MET A 1 70.18 -56.91 9.83
CA MET A 1 68.90 -56.94 9.10
C MET A 1 68.42 -55.49 8.93
N LYS A 2 68.71 -54.88 7.77
CA LYS A 2 68.38 -53.48 7.43
C LYS A 2 67.08 -53.48 6.64
N ARG A 3 66.03 -52.81 7.13
CA ARG A 3 64.85 -52.48 6.31
C ARG A 3 64.93 -51.02 5.96
N SER A 4 65.07 -50.77 4.67
CA SER A 4 65.00 -49.50 4.01
C SER A 4 63.54 -49.07 3.98
N VAL A 5 63.26 -47.84 4.46
CA VAL A 5 61.97 -47.15 4.27
C VAL A 5 62.12 -46.23 3.09
N ALA A 6 61.53 -46.60 1.97
CA ALA A 6 61.43 -45.75 0.81
C ALA A 6 60.35 -44.69 1.03
N GLY A 7 60.74 -43.43 1.16
CA GLY A 7 59.83 -42.29 1.20
C GLY A 7 59.28 -42.02 -0.23
N ILE A 8 57.98 -42.15 -0.34
CA ILE A 8 57.27 -41.79 -1.54
C ILE A 8 57.02 -40.30 -1.44
N SER A 9 57.69 -39.50 -2.29
CA SER A 9 57.42 -38.09 -2.46
C SER A 9 56.22 -37.92 -3.37
N GLU A 10 55.02 -37.72 -2.77
CA GLU A 10 53.79 -37.41 -3.50
C GLU A 10 53.72 -35.94 -3.88
N TRP A 11 54.64 -35.46 -4.69
CA TRP A 11 54.55 -34.14 -5.35
C TRP A 11 54.62 -34.28 -6.87
N GLU A 12 53.95 -35.26 -7.46
CA GLU A 12 53.61 -35.15 -8.86
C GLU A 12 52.47 -34.18 -9.05
N ALA A 13 52.83 -32.89 -9.11
CA ALA A 13 51.95 -31.81 -9.52
C ALA A 13 51.23 -32.23 -10.81
N MET A 14 49.91 -32.25 -10.77
CA MET A 14 49.03 -32.41 -11.91
C MET A 14 49.43 -31.41 -12.99
N LYS A 15 50.31 -31.80 -13.88
CA LYS A 15 50.69 -31.03 -15.08
C LYS A 15 49.51 -31.10 -16.05
N LEU A 16 48.53 -30.20 -15.88
CA LEU A 16 47.51 -30.03 -16.88
C LEU A 16 48.17 -29.60 -18.20
N PRO A 17 47.98 -30.36 -19.29
CA PRO A 17 48.58 -30.00 -20.59
C PRO A 17 48.11 -28.59 -20.97
N ARG A 18 49.07 -27.75 -21.39
CA ARG A 18 48.82 -26.31 -21.69
C ARG A 18 47.58 -26.07 -22.58
N ARG A 19 47.26 -27.00 -23.45
CA ARG A 19 46.04 -26.96 -24.27
C ARG A 19 44.76 -27.05 -23.44
N ARG A 20 44.68 -27.92 -22.42
CA ARG A 20 43.51 -28.03 -21.54
C ARG A 20 43.33 -26.80 -20.64
N PHE A 21 44.43 -26.22 -20.17
CA PHE A 21 44.41 -24.97 -19.42
C PHE A 21 43.87 -23.80 -20.26
N LEU A 22 44.29 -23.71 -21.51
CA LEU A 22 43.79 -22.67 -22.43
C LEU A 22 42.32 -22.86 -22.79
N HIS A 23 41.81 -24.07 -22.92
CA HIS A 23 40.40 -24.33 -23.14
C HIS A 23 39.55 -24.04 -21.88
N LEU A 24 40.05 -24.34 -20.70
CA LEU A 24 39.40 -23.98 -19.45
C LEU A 24 39.40 -22.48 -19.19
N ALA A 25 40.49 -21.79 -19.50
CA ALA A 25 40.59 -20.33 -19.40
C ALA A 25 39.69 -19.62 -20.43
N ALA A 26 39.61 -20.13 -21.66
CA ALA A 26 38.67 -19.60 -22.66
C ALA A 26 37.20 -19.84 -22.29
N GLY A 27 36.87 -20.99 -21.69
CA GLY A 27 35.55 -21.29 -21.17
C GLY A 27 35.17 -20.41 -19.98
N ALA A 28 36.11 -20.13 -19.07
CA ALA A 28 35.90 -19.25 -17.93
C ALA A 28 35.79 -17.77 -18.34
N ALA A 29 36.45 -17.34 -19.41
CA ALA A 29 36.34 -15.99 -19.97
C ALA A 29 35.03 -15.77 -20.74
N ALA A 30 34.37 -16.82 -21.22
CA ALA A 30 33.07 -16.72 -21.88
C ALA A 30 31.87 -16.62 -20.91
N LEU A 31 32.04 -17.00 -19.64
CA LEU A 31 30.99 -16.95 -18.63
C LEU A 31 30.49 -15.54 -18.29
N PRO A 32 31.29 -14.46 -18.27
CA PRO A 32 30.74 -13.11 -18.05
C PRO A 32 30.08 -12.50 -19.30
N ALA A 33 30.28 -13.08 -20.50
CA ALA A 33 29.65 -12.57 -21.73
C ALA A 33 28.15 -12.95 -21.85
N VAL A 34 27.67 -13.90 -21.06
CA VAL A 34 26.23 -14.08 -20.79
C VAL A 34 25.83 -13.16 -19.62
N SER A 35 26.33 -11.94 -19.62
CA SER A 35 25.76 -10.87 -18.78
C SER A 35 24.28 -10.87 -19.08
N ARG A 36 23.52 -11.35 -18.13
CA ARG A 36 22.09 -11.23 -18.05
C ARG A 36 21.73 -9.81 -18.46
N PHE A 37 21.32 -9.62 -19.68
CA PHE A 37 20.38 -8.57 -19.94
C PHE A 37 19.16 -8.95 -19.09
N ALA A 38 19.19 -8.61 -17.82
CA ALA A 38 17.99 -8.46 -17.05
C ALA A 38 17.24 -7.36 -17.78
N TRP A 39 16.46 -7.75 -18.76
CA TRP A 39 15.48 -6.87 -19.36
C TRP A 39 14.58 -6.55 -18.17
N ALA A 40 14.80 -5.37 -17.59
CA ALA A 40 13.83 -4.81 -16.68
C ALA A 40 12.52 -4.86 -17.47
N GLN A 41 11.65 -5.80 -17.11
CA GLN A 41 10.37 -5.96 -17.80
C GLN A 41 9.70 -4.60 -17.75
N ALA A 42 9.48 -3.99 -18.93
CA ALA A 42 8.84 -2.70 -19.00
C ALA A 42 7.51 -2.81 -18.27
N TYR A 43 7.36 -2.09 -17.17
CA TYR A 43 6.08 -2.05 -16.45
C TYR A 43 5.28 -0.84 -16.94
N PRO A 44 3.98 -1.00 -17.16
CA PRO A 44 3.19 -2.23 -17.11
C PRO A 44 3.23 -3.01 -18.44
N THR A 45 3.24 -4.36 -18.36
CA THR A 45 3.22 -5.25 -19.54
C THR A 45 1.81 -5.58 -20.02
N ARG A 46 0.81 -5.29 -19.22
CA ARG A 46 -0.61 -5.57 -19.46
C ARG A 46 -1.46 -4.53 -18.71
N PRO A 47 -2.77 -4.44 -18.99
CA PRO A 47 -3.64 -3.50 -18.29
C PRO A 47 -3.57 -3.63 -16.78
N VAL A 48 -3.61 -2.48 -16.10
CA VAL A 48 -3.56 -2.35 -14.64
C VAL A 48 -4.95 -2.03 -14.10
N ARG A 49 -5.38 -2.76 -13.10
CA ARG A 49 -6.66 -2.58 -12.43
C ARG A 49 -6.51 -1.75 -11.17
N ILE A 50 -7.29 -0.68 -11.04
CA ILE A 50 -7.36 0.15 -9.83
C ILE A 50 -8.67 -0.17 -9.11
N ILE A 51 -8.60 -0.85 -7.97
CA ILE A 51 -9.78 -1.20 -7.17
C ILE A 51 -10.10 -0.04 -6.23
N VAL A 52 -11.36 0.40 -6.25
CA VAL A 52 -11.90 1.46 -5.39
C VAL A 52 -12.97 0.88 -4.48
N GLY A 53 -12.79 0.98 -3.17
CA GLY A 53 -13.70 0.43 -2.17
C GLY A 53 -15.01 1.23 -1.96
N ASN A 54 -15.18 2.33 -2.69
CA ASN A 54 -16.32 3.21 -2.61
C ASN A 54 -17.23 3.04 -3.84
N ALA A 55 -18.47 3.48 -3.72
CA ALA A 55 -19.39 3.55 -4.85
C ALA A 55 -18.85 4.47 -5.96
N ALA A 56 -19.21 4.18 -7.20
CA ALA A 56 -18.86 5.02 -8.34
C ALA A 56 -19.40 6.45 -8.17
N GLY A 57 -18.65 7.44 -8.69
CA GLY A 57 -19.00 8.87 -8.61
C GLY A 57 -18.59 9.57 -7.31
N GLY A 58 -18.10 8.85 -6.31
CA GLY A 58 -17.50 9.44 -5.11
C GLY A 58 -16.10 10.00 -5.37
N ALA A 59 -15.61 10.87 -4.47
CA ALA A 59 -14.28 11.48 -4.61
C ALA A 59 -13.13 10.48 -4.84
N PRO A 60 -13.05 9.32 -4.14
CA PRO A 60 -12.02 8.32 -4.43
C PRO A 60 -12.11 7.73 -5.84
N ASP A 61 -13.32 7.54 -6.37
CA ASP A 61 -13.54 7.01 -7.71
C ASP A 61 -13.12 8.03 -8.79
N ILE A 62 -13.53 9.28 -8.62
CA ILE A 62 -13.16 10.38 -9.55
C ILE A 62 -11.64 10.53 -9.61
N LEU A 63 -10.98 10.56 -8.45
CA LEU A 63 -9.52 10.66 -8.36
C LEU A 63 -8.83 9.45 -8.99
N ALA A 64 -9.33 8.23 -8.74
CA ALA A 64 -8.77 7.03 -9.33
C ALA A 64 -8.87 7.03 -10.86
N ARG A 65 -10.00 7.49 -11.42
CA ARG A 65 -10.19 7.61 -12.88
C ARG A 65 -9.28 8.66 -13.50
N LEU A 66 -9.15 9.81 -12.86
CA LEU A 66 -8.28 10.89 -13.32
C LEU A 66 -6.81 10.44 -13.37
N ILE A 67 -6.34 9.78 -12.30
CA ILE A 67 -4.98 9.25 -12.24
C ILE A 67 -4.81 8.09 -13.22
N GLY A 68 -5.78 7.18 -13.30
CA GLY A 68 -5.76 6.07 -14.24
C GLY A 68 -5.65 6.51 -15.68
N GLN A 69 -6.35 7.58 -16.06
CA GLN A 69 -6.21 8.20 -17.38
C GLN A 69 -4.78 8.71 -17.61
N GLY A 70 -4.27 9.54 -16.69
CA GLY A 70 -2.92 10.10 -16.84
C GLY A 70 -1.80 9.04 -16.84
N LEU A 71 -1.98 7.95 -16.08
CA LEU A 71 -1.05 6.81 -16.10
C LEU A 71 -1.14 6.04 -17.43
N SER A 72 -2.35 5.85 -17.96
CA SER A 72 -2.55 5.18 -19.26
C SER A 72 -1.85 5.92 -20.40
N GLU A 73 -1.98 7.25 -20.42
CA GLU A 73 -1.33 8.10 -21.43
C GLU A 73 0.20 8.07 -21.34
N ARG A 74 0.75 8.00 -20.12
CA ARG A 74 2.21 8.05 -19.91
C ARG A 74 2.89 6.72 -20.04
N LEU A 75 2.23 5.63 -19.65
CA LEU A 75 2.82 4.29 -19.55
C LEU A 75 2.41 3.36 -20.68
N GLY A 76 1.51 3.79 -21.58
CA GLY A 76 1.13 3.05 -22.78
C GLY A 76 0.28 1.79 -22.54
N GLN A 77 -0.18 1.58 -21.31
CA GLN A 77 -1.10 0.49 -20.95
C GLN A 77 -2.33 1.06 -20.26
N GLN A 78 -3.46 0.39 -20.41
CA GLN A 78 -4.71 0.85 -19.82
C GLN A 78 -4.71 0.67 -18.29
N PHE A 79 -5.00 1.76 -17.56
CA PHE A 79 -5.33 1.74 -16.13
C PHE A 79 -6.85 1.93 -16.00
N PHE A 80 -7.56 0.91 -15.57
CA PHE A 80 -9.02 0.95 -15.45
C PHE A 80 -9.48 0.80 -14.01
N VAL A 81 -10.57 1.50 -13.68
CA VAL A 81 -11.15 1.53 -12.34
C VAL A 81 -12.24 0.48 -12.21
N GLU A 82 -12.20 -0.28 -11.12
CA GLU A 82 -13.21 -1.23 -10.70
C GLU A 82 -13.71 -0.87 -9.31
N ASN A 83 -15.01 -0.53 -9.17
CA ASN A 83 -15.61 -0.24 -7.89
C ASN A 83 -16.06 -1.53 -7.19
N ARG A 84 -15.61 -1.76 -5.95
CA ARG A 84 -16.01 -2.87 -5.08
C ARG A 84 -16.44 -2.34 -3.71
N PRO A 85 -17.61 -1.71 -3.60
CA PRO A 85 -18.10 -1.19 -2.33
C PRO A 85 -18.51 -2.31 -1.38
N GLY A 86 -18.53 -2.00 -0.09
CA GLY A 86 -19.04 -2.87 0.95
C GLY A 86 -18.10 -3.08 2.13
N ALA A 87 -18.67 -3.44 3.28
CA ALA A 87 -17.97 -3.70 4.54
C ALA A 87 -16.93 -2.61 4.91
N GLY A 88 -17.27 -1.32 4.73
CA GLY A 88 -16.33 -0.23 5.01
C GLY A 88 -15.06 -0.31 4.15
N THR A 89 -15.17 -0.68 2.87
CA THR A 89 -14.05 -0.87 1.94
C THR A 89 -13.23 -2.16 2.12
N ASN A 90 -13.53 -2.99 3.12
CA ASN A 90 -12.77 -4.22 3.40
C ASN A 90 -12.87 -5.24 2.24
N ILE A 91 -13.99 -5.30 1.51
CA ILE A 91 -14.14 -6.18 0.33
C ILE A 91 -13.11 -5.83 -0.75
N ALA A 92 -12.93 -4.54 -1.03
CA ALA A 92 -11.94 -4.06 -1.99
C ALA A 92 -10.51 -4.37 -1.53
N THR A 93 -10.23 -4.12 -0.26
CA THR A 93 -8.91 -4.36 0.33
C THR A 93 -8.54 -5.84 0.27
N GLU A 94 -9.44 -6.73 0.69
CA GLU A 94 -9.23 -8.19 0.63
C GLU A 94 -9.00 -8.69 -0.81
N ALA A 95 -9.72 -8.13 -1.80
CA ALA A 95 -9.53 -8.48 -3.20
C ALA A 95 -8.13 -8.13 -3.72
N VAL A 96 -7.52 -7.03 -3.23
CA VAL A 96 -6.16 -6.65 -3.60
C VAL A 96 -5.12 -7.47 -2.86
N VAL A 97 -5.32 -7.72 -1.57
CA VAL A 97 -4.43 -8.60 -0.78
C VAL A 97 -4.31 -10.00 -1.38
N ARG A 98 -5.40 -10.53 -1.95
CA ARG A 98 -5.42 -11.84 -2.62
C ARG A 98 -4.92 -11.82 -4.06
N ALA A 99 -4.69 -10.65 -4.65
CA ALA A 99 -4.16 -10.54 -6.00
C ALA A 99 -2.64 -10.80 -6.05
N PRO A 100 -2.10 -11.21 -7.20
CA PRO A 100 -0.64 -11.30 -7.37
C PRO A 100 0.05 -9.96 -7.07
N PRO A 101 1.17 -9.96 -6.32
CA PRO A 101 1.88 -8.73 -5.94
C PRO A 101 2.80 -8.23 -7.09
N ASP A 102 2.29 -8.17 -8.30
CA ASP A 102 3.02 -7.83 -9.52
C ASP A 102 2.77 -6.38 -10.01
N GLY A 103 2.07 -5.58 -9.19
CA GLY A 103 1.75 -4.19 -9.49
C GLY A 103 0.59 -3.99 -10.46
N HIS A 104 -0.04 -5.04 -11.02
CA HIS A 104 -1.15 -4.90 -11.96
C HIS A 104 -2.53 -4.86 -11.28
N THR A 105 -2.56 -4.91 -9.94
CA THR A 105 -3.77 -4.65 -9.16
C THR A 105 -3.43 -3.66 -8.05
N LEU A 106 -3.99 -2.48 -8.14
CA LEU A 106 -3.79 -1.37 -7.22
C LEU A 106 -5.06 -1.14 -6.38
N LEU A 107 -4.90 -0.59 -5.19
CA LEU A 107 -5.99 -0.19 -4.31
C LEU A 107 -5.96 1.32 -4.07
N THR A 108 -7.09 1.98 -4.23
CA THR A 108 -7.26 3.33 -3.71
C THR A 108 -7.57 3.25 -2.23
N VAL A 109 -6.70 3.81 -1.40
CA VAL A 109 -6.83 3.79 0.06
C VAL A 109 -7.09 5.18 0.62
N GLY A 110 -7.79 5.21 1.76
CA GLY A 110 -7.99 6.40 2.57
C GLY A 110 -7.84 6.06 4.05
N THR A 111 -8.22 7.00 4.92
CA THR A 111 -8.19 6.80 6.38
C THR A 111 -9.09 5.67 6.86
N THR A 112 -10.14 5.34 6.12
CA THR A 112 -11.09 4.27 6.47
C THR A 112 -10.40 2.92 6.64
N GLN A 113 -9.46 2.56 5.78
CA GLN A 113 -8.73 1.30 5.89
C GLN A 113 -7.86 1.24 7.16
N ALA A 114 -7.23 2.36 7.52
CA ALA A 114 -6.47 2.45 8.77
C ALA A 114 -7.38 2.34 10.00
N ILE A 115 -8.56 2.99 9.98
CA ILE A 115 -9.57 2.90 11.04
C ILE A 115 -10.07 1.46 11.16
N ASN A 116 -10.32 0.78 10.06
CA ASN A 116 -10.85 -0.58 10.04
C ASN A 116 -9.89 -1.58 10.71
N ALA A 117 -8.60 -1.34 10.67
CA ALA A 117 -7.60 -2.19 11.35
C ALA A 117 -7.84 -2.33 12.85
N THR A 118 -8.49 -1.32 13.48
CA THR A 118 -8.85 -1.33 14.92
C THR A 118 -10.35 -1.49 15.14
N LEU A 119 -11.18 -1.01 14.23
CA LEU A 119 -12.63 -1.04 14.35
C LEU A 119 -13.21 -2.46 14.18
N TYR A 120 -12.67 -3.23 13.24
CA TYR A 120 -13.14 -4.58 12.97
C TYR A 120 -12.35 -5.61 13.79
N LYS A 121 -13.05 -6.38 14.62
CA LYS A 121 -12.45 -7.41 15.49
C LYS A 121 -11.79 -8.55 14.71
N ARG A 122 -12.23 -8.82 13.48
CA ARG A 122 -11.72 -9.90 12.63
C ARG A 122 -11.65 -9.41 11.19
N LEU A 123 -10.43 -9.30 10.68
CA LEU A 123 -10.13 -9.09 9.28
C LEU A 123 -9.31 -10.28 8.77
N ASN A 124 -9.52 -10.68 7.52
CA ASN A 124 -8.77 -11.77 6.87
C ASN A 124 -7.43 -11.29 6.29
N PHE A 125 -7.01 -10.06 6.65
CA PHE A 125 -5.78 -9.42 6.19
C PHE A 125 -5.27 -8.44 7.25
N ASN A 126 -4.00 -8.09 7.15
CA ASN A 126 -3.38 -7.03 7.93
C ASN A 126 -3.06 -5.85 6.99
N PHE A 127 -3.82 -4.77 7.07
CA PHE A 127 -3.69 -3.64 6.15
C PHE A 127 -2.28 -3.05 6.11
N THR A 128 -1.60 -2.94 7.25
CA THR A 128 -0.27 -2.33 7.34
C THR A 128 0.85 -3.25 6.90
N HIS A 129 0.61 -4.57 6.85
CA HIS A 129 1.60 -5.58 6.48
C HIS A 129 1.40 -6.09 5.04
N ASP A 130 0.14 -6.29 4.64
CA ASP A 130 -0.19 -6.99 3.39
C ASP A 130 -0.35 -6.04 2.20
N ILE A 131 -0.33 -4.71 2.44
CA ILE A 131 -0.45 -3.67 1.41
C ILE A 131 0.82 -2.82 1.38
N ALA A 132 1.48 -2.79 0.22
CA ALA A 132 2.62 -1.91 0.00
C ALA A 132 2.15 -0.53 -0.48
N PRO A 133 2.54 0.59 0.18
CA PRO A 133 2.20 1.92 -0.27
C PRO A 133 2.98 2.28 -1.56
N VAL A 134 2.28 2.85 -2.55
CA VAL A 134 2.89 3.27 -3.82
C VAL A 134 3.08 4.79 -3.86
N ALA A 135 2.00 5.55 -3.67
CA ALA A 135 2.05 7.00 -3.70
C ALA A 135 0.88 7.62 -2.93
N SER A 136 1.10 8.82 -2.38
CA SER A 136 0.04 9.66 -1.86
C SER A 136 -0.57 10.48 -3.00
N ILE A 137 -1.90 10.43 -3.14
CA ILE A 137 -2.62 11.07 -4.22
C ILE A 137 -3.06 12.48 -3.82
N VAL A 138 -3.69 12.61 -2.65
CA VAL A 138 -4.31 13.85 -2.19
C VAL A 138 -4.35 13.90 -0.66
N ARG A 139 -4.41 15.12 -0.13
CA ARG A 139 -4.76 15.38 1.27
C ARG A 139 -6.11 16.07 1.32
N ILE A 140 -7.03 15.54 2.10
CA ILE A 140 -8.40 16.07 2.24
C ILE A 140 -8.51 16.63 3.66
N PRO A 141 -8.66 17.95 3.83
CA PRO A 141 -8.93 18.53 5.14
C PRO A 141 -10.33 18.18 5.61
N ILE A 142 -10.49 17.95 6.90
CA ILE A 142 -11.78 17.80 7.55
C ILE A 142 -12.14 19.16 8.18
N VAL A 143 -13.34 19.63 7.90
CA VAL A 143 -13.88 20.88 8.46
C VAL A 143 -15.09 20.58 9.33
N MET A 144 -15.20 21.30 10.45
CA MET A 144 -16.39 21.29 11.29
C MET A 144 -17.33 22.42 10.86
N LEU A 145 -18.56 22.06 10.60
CA LEU A 145 -19.63 23.02 10.28
C LEU A 145 -20.66 22.97 11.40
N VAL A 146 -21.18 24.12 11.75
CA VAL A 146 -22.28 24.26 12.72
C VAL A 146 -23.45 24.98 12.06
N ASN A 147 -24.68 24.71 12.56
CA ASN A 147 -25.84 25.43 12.09
C ASN A 147 -25.70 26.93 12.47
N PRO A 148 -25.98 27.86 11.54
CA PRO A 148 -25.91 29.30 11.82
C PRO A 148 -26.76 29.80 12.99
N SER A 149 -27.83 29.08 13.38
CA SER A 149 -28.63 29.37 14.54
C SER A 149 -27.97 29.08 15.89
N LEU A 150 -26.86 28.29 15.86
CA LEU A 150 -26.13 28.02 17.09
C LEU A 150 -25.42 29.28 17.59
N PRO A 151 -25.53 29.63 18.88
CA PRO A 151 -24.93 30.84 19.44
C PRO A 151 -23.43 30.65 19.72
N ALA A 152 -22.69 30.18 18.72
CA ALA A 152 -21.24 29.97 18.77
C ALA A 152 -20.63 30.26 17.38
N LYS A 153 -19.69 31.18 17.33
CA LYS A 153 -18.97 31.57 16.10
C LYS A 153 -17.53 31.11 16.07
N THR A 154 -17.02 30.64 17.16
CA THR A 154 -15.64 30.13 17.32
C THR A 154 -15.64 28.77 18.00
N VAL A 155 -14.55 28.02 17.84
CA VAL A 155 -14.40 26.70 18.48
C VAL A 155 -14.49 26.80 20.02
N PRO A 156 -13.86 27.77 20.71
CA PRO A 156 -14.02 27.91 22.14
C PRO A 156 -15.48 28.18 22.58
N GLU A 157 -16.21 29.03 21.85
CA GLU A 157 -17.63 29.30 22.13
C GLU A 157 -18.48 28.04 21.90
N PHE A 158 -18.18 27.25 20.86
CA PHE A 158 -18.84 25.97 20.61
C PHE A 158 -18.62 24.99 21.77
N ILE A 159 -17.38 24.86 22.24
CA ILE A 159 -17.03 24.00 23.38
C ILE A 159 -17.80 24.45 24.65
N ALA A 160 -17.78 25.74 24.93
CA ALA A 160 -18.53 26.29 26.08
C ALA A 160 -20.02 26.01 25.98
N TYR A 161 -20.60 26.20 24.80
CA TYR A 161 -22.02 25.91 24.57
C TYR A 161 -22.34 24.42 24.73
N ALA A 162 -21.52 23.53 24.15
CA ALA A 162 -21.72 22.08 24.27
C ALA A 162 -21.60 21.59 25.71
N LYS A 163 -20.65 22.13 26.51
CA LYS A 163 -20.53 21.85 27.96
C LYS A 163 -21.74 22.31 28.76
N ALA A 164 -22.33 23.43 28.38
CA ALA A 164 -23.54 23.92 29.03
C ALA A 164 -24.81 23.16 28.60
N ASN A 165 -24.76 22.39 27.53
CA ASN A 165 -25.90 21.65 26.96
C ASN A 165 -25.53 20.19 26.64
N PRO A 166 -25.12 19.38 27.64
CA PRO A 166 -24.68 17.99 27.39
C PRO A 166 -25.83 17.18 26.75
N GLY A 167 -25.48 16.38 25.72
CA GLY A 167 -26.40 15.51 25.01
C GLY A 167 -27.48 16.24 24.16
N LYS A 168 -27.44 17.58 24.02
CA LYS A 168 -28.41 18.34 23.21
C LYS A 168 -27.88 18.74 21.83
N VAL A 169 -26.58 18.61 21.59
CA VAL A 169 -25.97 18.95 20.32
C VAL A 169 -25.72 17.66 19.55
N SER A 170 -26.35 17.54 18.37
CA SER A 170 -26.19 16.36 17.51
C SER A 170 -25.01 16.55 16.57
N MET A 171 -24.25 15.47 16.39
CA MET A 171 -23.15 15.38 15.45
C MET A 171 -23.56 14.53 14.24
N ALA A 172 -23.42 15.08 13.03
CA ALA A 172 -23.64 14.34 11.79
C ALA A 172 -22.32 13.92 11.16
N SER A 173 -22.29 12.71 10.63
CA SER A 173 -21.16 12.18 9.88
C SER A 173 -21.63 11.34 8.68
N THR A 174 -20.71 10.88 7.85
CA THR A 174 -21.02 10.00 6.71
C THR A 174 -21.17 8.52 7.09
N GLY A 175 -21.25 8.22 8.38
CA GLY A 175 -21.47 6.88 8.94
C GLY A 175 -20.39 6.46 9.93
N VAL A 176 -20.71 5.43 10.70
CA VAL A 176 -19.82 4.88 11.73
C VAL A 176 -18.50 4.39 11.10
N GLY A 177 -17.37 4.74 11.71
CA GLY A 177 -16.02 4.39 11.20
C GLY A 177 -15.55 5.25 10.04
N SER A 178 -16.32 6.23 9.58
CA SER A 178 -15.87 7.22 8.59
C SER A 178 -14.89 8.22 9.21
N THR A 179 -14.08 8.87 8.38
CA THR A 179 -13.15 9.91 8.87
C THR A 179 -13.84 11.03 9.62
N PRO A 180 -14.95 11.61 9.13
CA PRO A 180 -15.69 12.62 9.91
C PRO A 180 -16.19 12.12 11.26
N HIS A 181 -16.67 10.87 11.32
CA HIS A 181 -17.11 10.28 12.58
C HIS A 181 -15.96 10.17 13.58
N MET A 182 -14.85 9.55 13.18
CA MET A 182 -13.69 9.37 14.08
C MET A 182 -13.06 10.70 14.50
N THR A 183 -13.04 11.69 13.59
CA THR A 183 -12.57 13.04 13.92
C THR A 183 -13.48 13.73 14.93
N GLY A 184 -14.79 13.57 14.78
CA GLY A 184 -15.77 14.08 15.73
C GLY A 184 -15.65 13.42 17.11
N GLU A 185 -15.51 12.10 17.18
CA GLU A 185 -15.28 11.38 18.44
C GLU A 185 -13.99 11.81 19.13
N MET A 186 -12.90 11.98 18.36
CA MET A 186 -11.65 12.51 18.89
C MET A 186 -11.81 13.94 19.43
N PHE A 187 -12.55 14.79 18.73
CA PHE A 187 -12.83 16.15 19.19
C PHE A 187 -13.66 16.16 20.49
N LYS A 188 -14.70 15.30 20.59
CA LYS A 188 -15.47 15.12 21.83
C LYS A 188 -14.56 14.78 23.01
N MET A 189 -13.67 13.81 22.80
CA MET A 189 -12.73 13.34 23.82
C MET A 189 -11.73 14.43 24.22
N MET A 190 -11.15 15.16 23.25
CA MET A 190 -10.15 16.20 23.52
C MET A 190 -10.74 17.45 24.17
N ALA A 191 -11.99 17.80 23.84
CA ALA A 191 -12.67 18.96 24.37
C ALA A 191 -13.48 18.66 25.66
N ASP A 192 -13.55 17.38 26.03
CA ASP A 192 -14.38 16.90 27.15
C ASP A 192 -15.84 17.41 27.03
N ILE A 193 -16.48 17.09 25.89
CA ILE A 193 -17.86 17.46 25.55
C ILE A 193 -18.67 16.24 25.12
N GLU A 194 -19.98 16.31 25.36
CA GLU A 194 -20.92 15.28 24.94
C GLU A 194 -21.75 15.78 23.75
N LEU A 195 -21.61 15.07 22.60
CA LEU A 195 -22.41 15.25 21.39
C LEU A 195 -23.13 13.93 21.09
N VAL A 196 -24.33 14.00 20.55
CA VAL A 196 -25.17 12.84 20.20
C VAL A 196 -25.08 12.55 18.71
#